data_6cce2d91ac1b02149c344ef8aa5c506f
#
_entry.id   6cce2d91ac1b02149c344ef8aa5c506f
#
_cell.length_a   1.000
_cell.length_b   1.000
_cell.length_c   1.000
_cell.angle_alpha   90.00
_cell.angle_beta   90.00
_cell.angle_gamma   90.00
#
_symmetry.space_group_name_H-M   'P 1'
#
loop_
_entity.id
_entity.type
_entity.pdbx_description
1 polymer ?
#
loop_
_entity_poly.entity_id
_entity_poly.type
_entity_poly.pdbx_seq_one_letter_code
_entity_poly.pdbx_strand_id
1 'polypeptide(L)'
;MAQPTIIGVGTNTKAYTANSDSSTSRVFTIAIPANANTMIVTMGLDNDESVRTINSLALTGVTGAEEVMEIDMSPGAAPYRISRAAIFDLTGAGAATGTLTATISSSSTNKALLGVVCTDGFVESFSVTQDRQFQNGQIVTHSGNMANNTMVYMMVSDLDTTNIAYASPAAELYDVQTSDDGLSVTAASQATTSNDTKTISFSGVTGGADGTDLTLLLSS
;
A
#
# COMPACT_ATOMS: atom_id res chain seq x y z
N MET A 1 21.19 1.38 16.73
CA MET A 1 20.65 2.24 15.67
C MET A 1 19.29 2.73 16.12
N ALA A 2 18.84 3.89 15.70
CA ALA A 2 17.52 4.40 16.05
C ALA A 2 16.47 3.56 15.28
N GLN A 3 15.29 3.38 15.88
CA GLN A 3 14.20 2.67 15.21
C GLN A 3 13.67 3.50 14.03
N PRO A 4 13.41 2.91 12.86
CA PRO A 4 12.79 3.62 11.73
C PRO A 4 11.43 4.22 12.10
N THR A 5 11.17 5.42 11.64
CA THR A 5 9.91 6.13 11.88
C THR A 5 9.14 6.32 10.59
N ILE A 6 7.83 6.29 10.68
CA ILE A 6 6.96 6.71 9.59
C ILE A 6 6.91 8.24 9.62
N ILE A 7 7.43 8.89 8.60
CA ILE A 7 7.55 10.35 8.52
C ILE A 7 6.55 11.01 7.58
N GLY A 8 5.84 10.22 6.80
CA GLY A 8 4.76 10.70 5.96
C GLY A 8 3.84 9.57 5.55
N VAL A 9 2.57 9.84 5.61
CA VAL A 9 1.54 9.00 5.05
C VAL A 9 0.70 9.85 4.13
N GLY A 10 0.41 9.34 2.96
CA GLY A 10 -0.42 10.03 1.98
C GLY A 10 -1.48 9.08 1.49
N THR A 11 -2.71 9.47 1.67
CA THR A 11 -3.79 8.97 0.85
C THR A 11 -4.05 10.04 -0.19
N ASN A 12 -3.57 9.85 -1.38
CA ASN A 12 -4.15 10.58 -2.49
C ASN A 12 -5.45 9.87 -2.85
N THR A 13 -6.50 10.23 -2.14
CA THR A 13 -7.87 10.02 -2.59
C THR A 13 -8.13 10.92 -3.79
N LYS A 14 -7.45 10.72 -4.86
CA LYS A 14 -8.09 10.89 -6.12
C LYS A 14 -8.89 9.60 -6.32
N ALA A 15 -10.05 9.55 -5.68
CA ALA A 15 -11.14 8.83 -6.28
C ALA A 15 -11.21 9.40 -7.71
N TYR A 16 -10.59 8.74 -8.63
CA TYR A 16 -10.92 8.94 -10.02
C TYR A 16 -12.35 8.46 -10.12
N THR A 17 -13.24 9.40 -9.90
CA THR A 17 -14.63 9.22 -10.29
C THR A 17 -14.58 8.76 -11.72
N ALA A 18 -15.15 7.61 -11.97
CA ALA A 18 -15.09 6.84 -13.20
C ALA A 18 -15.63 7.52 -14.45
N ASN A 19 -15.72 8.81 -14.50
CA ASN A 19 -16.30 9.57 -15.58
C ASN A 19 -15.21 9.99 -16.54
N SER A 20 -15.04 9.17 -17.56
CA SER A 20 -14.47 9.55 -18.87
C SER A 20 -12.99 9.33 -19.14
N ASP A 21 -12.18 8.80 -18.25
CA ASP A 21 -10.78 8.57 -18.63
C ASP A 21 -10.61 7.19 -19.26
N SER A 22 -10.68 7.14 -20.58
CA SER A 22 -10.33 5.96 -21.38
C SER A 22 -8.81 5.72 -21.47
N SER A 23 -8.05 6.33 -20.58
CA SER A 23 -6.60 6.28 -20.54
C SER A 23 -6.11 4.96 -19.93
N THR A 24 -5.00 4.45 -20.44
CA THR A 24 -4.22 3.38 -19.83
C THR A 24 -3.29 3.88 -18.73
N SER A 25 -3.43 5.12 -18.31
CA SER A 25 -2.57 5.77 -17.32
C SER A 25 -3.38 6.36 -16.19
N ARG A 26 -2.91 6.19 -14.95
CA ARG A 26 -3.45 6.86 -13.77
C ARG A 26 -2.33 7.68 -13.14
N VAL A 27 -2.59 8.97 -12.94
CA VAL A 27 -1.58 9.93 -12.50
C VAL A 27 -1.95 10.49 -11.13
N PHE A 28 -1.02 10.40 -10.18
CA PHE A 28 -1.19 10.88 -8.82
C PHE A 28 -0.07 11.87 -8.46
N THR A 29 -0.44 12.94 -7.78
CA THR A 29 0.55 13.86 -7.20
C THR A 29 0.86 13.41 -5.77
N ILE A 30 2.13 13.22 -5.45
CA ILE A 30 2.59 12.73 -4.14
C ILE A 30 3.51 13.77 -3.50
N ALA A 31 3.24 14.09 -2.24
CA ALA A 31 4.15 14.88 -1.42
C ALA A 31 5.16 13.93 -0.74
N ILE A 32 6.44 14.23 -0.92
CA ILE A 32 7.54 13.50 -0.30
C ILE A 32 8.09 14.36 0.83
N PRO A 33 8.06 13.87 2.08
CA PRO A 33 8.59 14.61 3.21
C PRO A 33 10.12 14.68 3.16
N ALA A 34 10.68 15.70 3.80
CA ALA A 34 12.11 15.77 4.04
C ALA A 34 12.56 14.56 4.88
N ASN A 35 13.79 14.10 4.64
CA ASN A 35 14.42 12.98 5.33
C ASN A 35 13.75 11.60 5.09
N ALA A 36 12.88 11.47 4.09
CA ALA A 36 12.44 10.16 3.64
C ALA A 36 13.60 9.44 2.95
N ASN A 37 13.88 8.22 3.38
CA ASN A 37 14.81 7.32 2.71
C ASN A 37 14.08 6.32 1.82
N THR A 38 12.85 5.97 2.20
CA THR A 38 12.04 5.01 1.43
C THR A 38 10.61 5.50 1.30
N MET A 39 10.03 5.28 0.13
CA MET A 39 8.61 5.38 -0.12
C MET A 39 8.07 4.03 -0.56
N ILE A 40 7.01 3.59 0.08
CA ILE A 40 6.27 2.37 -0.24
C ILE A 40 4.90 2.80 -0.76
N VAL A 41 4.54 2.27 -1.89
CA VAL A 41 3.27 2.56 -2.56
C VAL A 41 2.51 1.26 -2.76
N THR A 42 1.23 1.26 -2.43
CA THR A 42 0.29 0.22 -2.86
C THR A 42 -0.81 0.86 -3.69
N MET A 43 -1.16 0.23 -4.77
CA MET A 43 -2.25 0.65 -5.62
C MET A 43 -3.21 -0.49 -5.85
N GLY A 44 -4.49 -0.22 -5.68
CA GLY A 44 -5.59 -1.08 -6.11
C GLY A 44 -6.32 -0.49 -7.30
N LEU A 45 -6.82 -1.37 -8.15
CA LEU A 45 -7.69 -1.04 -9.26
C LEU A 45 -8.95 -1.89 -9.16
N ASP A 46 -10.10 -1.24 -9.07
CA ASP A 46 -11.38 -1.91 -9.18
C ASP A 46 -11.60 -2.35 -10.62
N ASN A 47 -12.05 -3.59 -10.81
CA ASN A 47 -12.14 -4.20 -12.13
C ASN A 47 -13.44 -4.96 -12.32
N ASP A 48 -14.35 -4.36 -13.05
CA ASP A 48 -15.70 -4.88 -13.18
C ASP A 48 -15.84 -6.16 -14.02
N GLU A 49 -15.00 -6.44 -15.00
CA GLU A 49 -15.30 -7.59 -15.89
C GLU A 49 -14.17 -8.12 -16.77
N SER A 50 -12.99 -7.55 -16.78
CA SER A 50 -11.93 -7.98 -17.70
C SER A 50 -10.58 -8.13 -17.03
N VAL A 51 -9.84 -9.14 -17.42
CA VAL A 51 -8.46 -9.34 -16.94
C VAL A 51 -7.60 -8.13 -17.33
N ARG A 52 -7.24 -7.35 -16.34
CA ARG A 52 -6.35 -6.19 -16.47
C ARG A 52 -5.17 -6.36 -15.55
N THR A 53 -4.12 -5.64 -15.81
CA THR A 53 -2.93 -5.61 -14.96
C THR A 53 -2.49 -4.16 -14.75
N ILE A 54 -1.95 -3.86 -13.60
CA ILE A 54 -1.13 -2.66 -13.40
C ILE A 54 0.27 -3.05 -13.88
N ASN A 55 0.68 -2.52 -15.01
CA ASN A 55 1.94 -2.91 -15.64
C ASN A 55 3.16 -2.28 -14.96
N SER A 56 3.00 -1.04 -14.47
CA SER A 56 4.08 -0.33 -13.78
C SER A 56 3.57 0.80 -12.88
N LEU A 57 4.38 1.15 -11.87
CA LEU A 57 4.22 2.32 -11.02
C LEU A 57 5.50 3.16 -11.14
N ALA A 58 5.47 4.25 -11.87
CA ALA A 58 6.65 5.08 -12.12
C ALA A 58 6.56 6.42 -11.39
N LEU A 59 7.60 6.78 -10.62
CA LEU A 59 7.74 8.07 -9.94
C LEU A 59 8.59 9.02 -10.77
N THR A 60 8.10 10.22 -11.00
CA THR A 60 8.83 11.29 -11.71
C THR A 60 8.76 12.61 -10.94
N GLY A 61 9.63 13.54 -11.28
CA GLY A 61 9.70 14.88 -10.64
C GLY A 61 10.42 14.90 -9.29
N VAL A 62 11.03 13.80 -8.88
CA VAL A 62 11.81 13.70 -7.64
C VAL A 62 13.24 13.35 -8.00
N THR A 63 14.15 14.32 -7.86
CA THR A 63 15.58 14.12 -8.17
C THR A 63 16.19 13.15 -7.17
N GLY A 64 16.91 12.15 -7.65
CA GLY A 64 17.57 11.13 -6.82
C GLY A 64 16.66 9.98 -6.36
N ALA A 65 15.38 10.00 -6.70
CA ALA A 65 14.52 8.85 -6.44
C ALA A 65 14.79 7.72 -7.45
N GLU A 66 14.93 6.51 -6.95
CA GLU A 66 15.09 5.30 -7.75
C GLU A 66 14.05 4.25 -7.37
N GLU A 67 13.46 3.59 -8.37
CA GLU A 67 12.64 2.44 -8.14
C GLU A 67 13.53 1.24 -7.76
N VAL A 68 13.32 0.72 -6.56
CA VAL A 68 14.07 -0.44 -6.06
C VAL A 68 13.38 -1.74 -6.47
N MET A 69 12.05 -1.76 -6.40
CA MET A 69 11.26 -2.96 -6.62
C MET A 69 9.82 -2.65 -6.98
N GLU A 70 9.28 -3.42 -7.90
CA GLU A 70 7.83 -3.55 -8.10
C GLU A 70 7.37 -4.95 -7.71
N ILE A 71 6.19 -5.03 -7.09
CA ILE A 71 5.61 -6.26 -6.58
C ILE A 71 4.20 -6.38 -7.17
N ASP A 72 3.98 -7.41 -7.99
CA ASP A 72 2.63 -7.78 -8.40
C ASP A 72 1.92 -8.47 -7.24
N MET A 73 0.89 -7.85 -6.73
CA MET A 73 0.09 -8.35 -5.63
C MET A 73 -1.22 -8.99 -6.11
N SER A 74 -1.49 -8.96 -7.41
CA SER A 74 -2.75 -9.44 -7.97
C SER A 74 -2.94 -10.93 -7.72
N PRO A 75 -4.11 -11.38 -7.27
CA PRO A 75 -4.44 -12.80 -7.26
C PRO A 75 -4.54 -13.32 -8.69
N GLY A 76 -4.04 -14.54 -8.91
CA GLY A 76 -4.01 -15.15 -10.24
C GLY A 76 -5.37 -15.61 -10.78
N ALA A 77 -6.47 -15.42 -10.04
CA ALA A 77 -7.82 -15.87 -10.40
C ALA A 77 -8.89 -14.81 -10.06
N ALA A 78 -10.02 -14.88 -10.76
CA ALA A 78 -11.19 -14.03 -10.52
C ALA A 78 -11.88 -14.33 -9.17
N PRO A 79 -12.54 -13.38 -8.51
CA PRO A 79 -12.91 -12.04 -8.97
C PRO A 79 -11.76 -11.03 -8.83
N TYR A 80 -11.63 -10.28 -9.82
CA TYR A 80 -10.52 -9.54 -10.31
C TYR A 80 -10.16 -8.28 -9.52
N ARG A 81 -9.32 -8.43 -8.50
CA ARG A 81 -8.71 -7.29 -7.85
C ARG A 81 -7.26 -7.22 -8.24
N ILE A 82 -6.96 -6.15 -8.90
CA ILE A 82 -5.63 -5.92 -9.38
C ILE A 82 -4.96 -4.98 -8.41
N SER A 83 -3.86 -5.42 -7.85
CA SER A 83 -3.06 -4.62 -6.94
C SER A 83 -1.58 -4.75 -7.26
N ARG A 84 -0.87 -3.67 -7.05
CA ARG A 84 0.57 -3.59 -7.22
C ARG A 84 1.19 -2.73 -6.14
N ALA A 85 2.35 -3.11 -5.69
CA ALA A 85 3.18 -2.28 -4.83
C ALA A 85 4.45 -1.89 -5.56
N ALA A 86 5.02 -0.75 -5.17
CA ALA A 86 6.35 -0.33 -5.56
C ALA A 86 7.09 0.26 -4.37
N ILE A 87 8.40 0.05 -4.33
CA ILE A 87 9.31 0.57 -3.32
C ILE A 87 10.32 1.47 -4.02
N PHE A 88 10.43 2.69 -3.55
CA PHE A 88 11.36 3.69 -4.07
C PHE A 88 12.39 4.05 -3.00
N ASP A 89 13.66 4.04 -3.37
CA ASP A 89 14.72 4.69 -2.62
C ASP A 89 14.64 6.19 -2.84
N LEU A 90 14.58 6.94 -1.77
CA LEU A 90 14.51 8.40 -1.75
C LEU A 90 15.76 9.03 -1.11
N THR A 91 16.80 8.25 -0.89
CA THR A 91 18.00 8.70 -0.19
C THR A 91 18.59 9.92 -0.88
N GLY A 92 18.60 11.05 -0.16
CA GLY A 92 19.07 12.32 -0.69
C GLY A 92 18.08 13.11 -1.57
N ALA A 93 16.86 12.62 -1.76
CA ALA A 93 15.88 13.31 -2.59
C ALA A 93 15.36 14.62 -1.96
N GLY A 94 15.36 14.74 -0.65
CA GLY A 94 14.82 15.88 0.08
C GLY A 94 13.30 16.00 -0.02
N ALA A 95 12.75 17.08 0.55
CA ALA A 95 11.32 17.36 0.40
C ALA A 95 10.97 17.71 -1.05
N ALA A 96 10.00 17.05 -1.61
CA ALA A 96 9.62 17.23 -3.02
C ALA A 96 8.12 16.96 -3.24
N THR A 97 7.64 17.36 -4.41
CA THR A 97 6.36 16.92 -4.94
C THR A 97 6.64 16.10 -6.19
N GLY A 98 6.30 14.83 -6.13
CA GLY A 98 6.46 13.91 -7.25
C GLY A 98 5.14 13.61 -7.96
N THR A 99 5.26 13.02 -9.13
CA THR A 99 4.15 12.45 -9.89
C THR A 99 4.32 10.96 -10.01
N LEU A 100 3.40 10.19 -9.43
CA LEU A 100 3.32 8.75 -9.64
C LEU A 100 2.38 8.46 -10.80
N THR A 101 2.86 7.72 -11.77
CA THR A 101 2.07 7.28 -12.92
C THR A 101 1.95 5.75 -12.89
N ALA A 102 0.73 5.26 -12.80
CA ALA A 102 0.43 3.85 -12.98
C ALA A 102 0.01 3.60 -14.43
N THR A 103 0.64 2.61 -15.07
CA THR A 103 0.28 2.14 -16.40
C THR A 103 -0.55 0.88 -16.30
N ILE A 104 -1.72 0.86 -16.94
CA ILE A 104 -2.69 -0.24 -16.92
C ILE A 104 -2.74 -0.89 -18.31
N SER A 105 -2.93 -2.20 -18.37
CA SER A 105 -2.88 -2.97 -19.64
C SER A 105 -3.97 -2.60 -20.66
N SER A 106 -5.08 -2.05 -20.21
CA SER A 106 -6.15 -1.60 -21.10
C SER A 106 -6.88 -0.39 -20.52
N SER A 107 -7.43 0.45 -21.39
CA SER A 107 -8.26 1.58 -20.98
C SER A 107 -9.50 1.10 -20.23
N SER A 108 -9.82 1.76 -19.13
CA SER A 108 -11.01 1.43 -18.35
C SER A 108 -11.51 2.62 -17.56
N THR A 109 -12.79 2.61 -17.27
CA THR A 109 -13.45 3.58 -16.39
C THR A 109 -13.28 3.23 -14.90
N ASN A 110 -12.45 2.26 -14.57
CA ASN A 110 -12.32 1.73 -13.22
C ASN A 110 -11.66 2.69 -12.26
N LYS A 111 -12.07 2.57 -11.02
CA LYS A 111 -11.49 3.33 -9.90
C LYS A 111 -10.11 2.81 -9.56
N ALA A 112 -9.28 3.72 -9.12
CA ALA A 112 -7.96 3.41 -8.61
C ALA A 112 -7.76 4.09 -7.27
N LEU A 113 -7.28 3.36 -6.28
CA LEU A 113 -6.83 3.89 -5.00
C LEU A 113 -5.33 3.69 -4.83
N LEU A 114 -4.72 4.67 -4.22
CA LEU A 114 -3.30 4.68 -3.92
C LEU A 114 -3.09 4.89 -2.43
N GLY A 115 -2.28 4.03 -1.81
CA GLY A 115 -1.75 4.22 -0.48
C GLY A 115 -0.24 4.47 -0.53
N VAL A 116 0.25 5.42 0.26
CA VAL A 116 1.67 5.81 0.31
C VAL A 116 2.14 5.85 1.75
N VAL A 117 3.29 5.24 2.01
CA VAL A 117 4.02 5.33 3.28
C VAL A 117 5.44 5.79 3.00
N CYS A 118 5.86 6.89 3.63
CA CYS A 118 7.24 7.37 3.61
C CYS A 118 7.89 7.14 4.98
N THR A 119 9.14 6.67 4.98
CA THR A 119 9.92 6.35 6.18
C THR A 119 11.36 6.83 6.05
N ASP A 120 11.99 7.08 7.19
CA ASP A 120 13.43 7.31 7.29
C ASP A 120 14.25 5.99 7.33
N GLY A 121 13.56 4.84 7.34
CA GLY A 121 14.18 3.52 7.28
C GLY A 121 14.24 2.93 5.88
N PHE A 122 14.81 1.74 5.80
CA PHE A 122 14.95 0.94 4.59
C PHE A 122 14.18 -0.37 4.71
N VAL A 123 13.72 -0.91 3.59
CA VAL A 123 13.05 -2.22 3.59
C VAL A 123 14.09 -3.32 3.76
N GLU A 124 14.02 -4.04 4.87
CA GLU A 124 14.88 -5.19 5.16
C GLU A 124 14.29 -6.49 4.57
N SER A 125 12.99 -6.66 4.73
CA SER A 125 12.27 -7.82 4.21
C SER A 125 10.80 -7.49 3.98
N PHE A 126 10.15 -8.29 3.15
CA PHE A 126 8.72 -8.18 2.92
C PHE A 126 8.08 -9.55 2.65
N SER A 127 6.77 -9.63 2.81
CA SER A 127 5.94 -10.75 2.40
C SER A 127 4.64 -10.24 1.76
N VAL A 128 4.16 -10.96 0.77
CA VAL A 128 2.92 -10.67 0.08
C VAL A 128 1.99 -11.87 0.25
N THR A 129 0.73 -11.60 0.56
CA THR A 129 -0.33 -12.60 0.49
C THR A 129 -1.31 -12.17 -0.58
N GLN A 130 -1.43 -13.00 -1.59
CA GLN A 130 -2.42 -12.84 -2.65
C GLN A 130 -3.67 -13.64 -2.30
N ASP A 131 -4.82 -13.21 -2.81
CA ASP A 131 -6.10 -13.92 -2.66
C ASP A 131 -6.46 -14.24 -1.20
N ARG A 132 -6.36 -13.24 -0.35
CA ARG A 132 -6.73 -13.36 1.05
C ARG A 132 -8.19 -12.99 1.26
N GLN A 133 -8.92 -13.84 1.96
CA GLN A 133 -10.21 -13.46 2.53
C GLN A 133 -9.99 -12.79 3.89
N PHE A 134 -10.35 -11.52 3.97
CA PHE A 134 -10.24 -10.74 5.20
C PHE A 134 -11.46 -10.98 6.10
N GLN A 135 -11.21 -11.15 7.38
CA GLN A 135 -12.23 -11.39 8.41
C GLN A 135 -11.90 -10.61 9.68
N ASN A 136 -12.94 -10.29 10.45
CA ASN A 136 -12.76 -9.67 11.76
C ASN A 136 -11.88 -10.54 12.67
N GLY A 137 -10.95 -9.91 13.36
CA GLY A 137 -10.02 -10.58 14.26
C GLY A 137 -8.89 -11.33 13.54
N GLN A 138 -8.75 -11.14 12.25
CA GLN A 138 -7.65 -11.74 11.51
C GLN A 138 -6.31 -11.20 12.02
N ILE A 139 -5.31 -12.07 12.05
CA ILE A 139 -3.97 -11.76 12.51
C ILE A 139 -3.01 -11.93 11.33
N VAL A 140 -2.24 -10.89 11.07
CA VAL A 140 -1.10 -10.92 10.16
C VAL A 140 0.17 -11.02 10.98
N THR A 141 1.05 -11.94 10.63
CA THR A 141 2.29 -12.19 11.35
C THR A 141 3.49 -11.94 10.45
N HIS A 142 4.52 -11.35 11.03
CA HIS A 142 5.84 -11.29 10.43
C HIS A 142 6.89 -11.75 11.44
N SER A 143 7.88 -12.50 10.98
CA SER A 143 8.97 -13.02 11.81
C SER A 143 10.31 -12.69 11.16
N GLY A 144 11.32 -12.46 11.98
CA GLY A 144 12.66 -12.11 11.52
C GLY A 144 13.48 -11.43 12.63
N ASN A 145 14.56 -10.82 12.25
CA ASN A 145 15.32 -9.96 13.17
C ASN A 145 14.61 -8.62 13.32
N MET A 146 13.75 -8.54 14.31
CA MET A 146 12.81 -7.41 14.46
C MET A 146 13.26 -6.38 15.53
N ALA A 147 14.37 -6.60 16.20
CA ALA A 147 14.80 -5.68 17.27
C ALA A 147 15.15 -4.29 16.70
N ASN A 148 14.48 -3.26 17.21
CA ASN A 148 14.61 -1.87 16.78
C ASN A 148 14.18 -1.61 15.33
N ASN A 149 13.30 -2.43 14.79
CA ASN A 149 12.73 -2.28 13.46
C ASN A 149 11.27 -1.78 13.53
N THR A 150 10.69 -1.45 12.41
CA THR A 150 9.28 -1.07 12.31
C THR A 150 8.60 -1.98 11.29
N MET A 151 7.56 -2.67 11.72
CA MET A 151 6.68 -3.44 10.84
C MET A 151 5.65 -2.50 10.20
N VAL A 152 5.47 -2.59 8.89
CA VAL A 152 4.40 -1.92 8.14
C VAL A 152 3.54 -2.96 7.49
N TYR A 153 2.24 -2.78 7.59
CA TYR A 153 1.23 -3.59 6.95
C TYR A 153 0.41 -2.71 6.01
N MET A 154 0.22 -3.14 4.79
CA MET A 154 -0.58 -2.44 3.78
C MET A 154 -1.53 -3.45 3.12
N MET A 155 -2.78 -3.07 2.95
CA MET A 155 -3.82 -3.92 2.38
C MET A 155 -4.53 -3.20 1.24
N VAL A 156 -4.86 -3.96 0.21
CA VAL A 156 -5.77 -3.58 -0.87
C VAL A 156 -6.89 -4.60 -0.93
N SER A 157 -8.12 -4.17 -0.81
CA SER A 157 -9.27 -5.08 -0.78
C SER A 157 -10.51 -4.50 -1.47
N ASP A 158 -11.47 -5.37 -1.72
CA ASP A 158 -12.78 -5.03 -2.30
C ASP A 158 -13.84 -4.72 -1.25
N LEU A 159 -13.48 -4.07 -0.28
CA LEU A 159 -14.31 -4.00 0.88
C LEU A 159 -15.45 -3.02 0.79
N ASP A 160 -16.57 -3.58 1.12
CA ASP A 160 -17.71 -3.01 1.81
C ASP A 160 -17.38 -2.70 3.29
N THR A 161 -16.20 -2.17 3.59
CA THR A 161 -15.83 -1.90 4.97
C THR A 161 -15.88 -0.43 5.29
N THR A 162 -16.66 -0.14 6.27
CA THR A 162 -16.66 1.14 6.95
C THR A 162 -15.71 1.07 8.14
N ASN A 163 -14.51 1.58 8.01
CA ASN A 163 -13.52 1.73 9.08
C ASN A 163 -12.85 0.45 9.57
N ILE A 164 -11.73 0.10 8.96
CA ILE A 164 -10.82 -0.89 9.52
C ILE A 164 -10.15 -0.30 10.77
N ALA A 165 -10.25 -1.00 11.87
CA ALA A 165 -9.59 -0.62 13.11
C ALA A 165 -8.49 -1.62 13.45
N TYR A 166 -7.29 -1.14 13.72
CA TYR A 166 -6.14 -1.95 14.10
C TYR A 166 -6.02 -2.05 15.61
N ALA A 167 -5.76 -3.26 16.12
CA ALA A 167 -5.59 -3.47 17.54
C ALA A 167 -4.21 -3.01 18.01
N SER A 168 -4.16 -2.36 19.19
CA SER A 168 -2.89 -2.02 19.85
C SER A 168 -1.98 -3.26 20.01
N PRO A 169 -0.66 -3.15 19.80
CA PRO A 169 0.12 -1.91 19.69
C PRO A 169 0.29 -1.36 18.26
N ALA A 170 -0.40 -1.89 17.26
CA ALA A 170 -0.37 -1.32 15.92
C ALA A 170 -1.07 0.04 15.87
N ALA A 171 -0.49 0.96 15.13
CA ALA A 171 -1.06 2.27 14.85
C ALA A 171 -1.55 2.33 13.41
N GLU A 172 -2.80 2.71 13.21
CA GLU A 172 -3.34 2.98 11.89
C GLU A 172 -2.60 4.15 11.23
N LEU A 173 -2.25 3.99 9.98
CA LEU A 173 -1.62 5.03 9.16
C LEU A 173 -2.65 5.70 8.25
N TYR A 174 -3.49 4.93 7.61
CA TYR A 174 -4.63 5.39 6.84
C TYR A 174 -5.63 4.25 6.60
N ASP A 175 -6.88 4.65 6.38
CA ASP A 175 -7.96 3.79 5.92
C ASP A 175 -8.83 4.60 4.93
N VAL A 176 -8.86 4.17 3.69
CA VAL A 176 -9.55 4.88 2.60
C VAL A 176 -10.29 3.94 1.69
N GLN A 177 -11.50 4.31 1.36
CA GLN A 177 -12.43 3.55 0.55
C GLN A 177 -13.00 4.40 -0.58
N THR A 178 -13.34 3.79 -1.70
CA THR A 178 -14.15 4.45 -2.73
C THR A 178 -15.60 4.60 -2.28
N SER A 179 -16.27 5.66 -2.73
CA SER A 179 -17.63 6.02 -2.30
C SER A 179 -18.75 5.06 -2.71
N ASP A 180 -18.43 4.04 -3.47
CA ASP A 180 -19.37 3.08 -4.06
C ASP A 180 -18.88 1.63 -3.90
N ASP A 181 -18.25 1.36 -2.78
CA ASP A 181 -18.05 0.04 -2.17
C ASP A 181 -17.15 -0.94 -2.95
N GLY A 182 -16.36 -0.45 -3.91
CA GLY A 182 -15.62 -1.33 -4.80
C GLY A 182 -14.15 -1.54 -4.45
N LEU A 183 -13.52 -0.66 -3.68
CA LEU A 183 -12.07 -0.72 -3.43
C LEU A 183 -11.69 0.01 -2.15
N SER A 184 -10.84 -0.60 -1.33
CA SER A 184 -10.21 0.05 -0.19
C SER A 184 -8.70 -0.15 -0.15
N VAL A 185 -7.99 0.81 0.40
CA VAL A 185 -6.58 0.70 0.79
C VAL A 185 -6.42 1.15 2.23
N THR A 186 -5.70 0.36 3.01
CA THR A 186 -5.44 0.67 4.41
C THR A 186 -4.02 0.30 4.79
N ALA A 187 -3.48 0.95 5.80
CA ALA A 187 -2.18 0.60 6.34
C ALA A 187 -2.09 0.83 7.84
N ALA A 188 -1.21 0.05 8.46
CA ALA A 188 -0.83 0.21 9.86
C ALA A 188 0.67 0.01 10.05
N SER A 189 1.20 0.53 11.14
CA SER A 189 2.58 0.29 11.54
C SER A 189 2.68 -0.14 12.99
N GLN A 190 3.72 -0.89 13.30
CA GLN A 190 4.04 -1.31 14.65
C GLN A 190 5.54 -1.27 14.88
N ALA A 191 5.97 -0.54 15.90
CA ALA A 191 7.33 -0.55 16.37
C ALA A 191 7.69 -1.91 16.99
N THR A 192 8.87 -2.44 16.68
CA THR A 192 9.33 -3.72 17.18
C THR A 192 10.54 -3.53 18.10
N THR A 193 10.48 -4.06 19.30
CA THR A 193 11.54 -3.89 20.33
C THR A 193 12.30 -5.17 20.63
N SER A 194 11.87 -6.29 20.09
CA SER A 194 12.45 -7.63 20.30
C SER A 194 12.37 -8.47 19.04
N ASN A 195 13.17 -9.54 18.98
CA ASN A 195 13.22 -10.47 17.85
C ASN A 195 12.05 -11.48 17.83
N ASP A 196 10.98 -11.21 18.54
CA ASP A 196 9.81 -12.08 18.53
C ASP A 196 8.97 -11.87 17.27
N THR A 197 8.22 -12.90 16.91
CA THR A 197 7.16 -12.76 15.90
C THR A 197 6.19 -11.66 16.31
N LYS A 198 5.95 -10.72 15.42
CA LYS A 198 5.00 -9.63 15.63
C LYS A 198 3.71 -9.89 14.85
N THR A 199 2.64 -9.39 15.40
CA THR A 199 1.30 -9.57 14.85
C THR A 199 0.59 -8.23 14.76
N ILE A 200 -0.09 -8.02 13.65
CA ILE A 200 -1.08 -6.95 13.49
C ILE A 200 -2.44 -7.62 13.36
N SER A 201 -3.38 -7.24 14.20
CA SER A 201 -4.77 -7.67 14.11
C SER A 201 -5.68 -6.50 13.79
N PHE A 202 -6.76 -6.77 13.07
CA PHE A 202 -7.71 -5.74 12.67
C PHE A 202 -9.16 -6.23 12.77
N SER A 203 -10.07 -5.28 12.83
CA SER A 203 -11.52 -5.48 12.86
C SER A 203 -12.21 -4.48 11.93
N GLY A 204 -13.52 -4.54 11.83
CA GLY A 204 -14.29 -3.66 10.93
C GLY A 204 -14.51 -4.25 9.55
N VAL A 205 -14.08 -5.49 9.31
CA VAL A 205 -14.31 -6.19 8.06
C VAL A 205 -15.70 -6.80 8.07
N THR A 206 -16.54 -6.44 7.12
CA THR A 206 -17.87 -7.04 6.95
C THR A 206 -17.86 -7.99 5.75
N GLY A 207 -18.30 -9.22 5.96
CA GLY A 207 -18.72 -10.10 4.87
C GLY A 207 -17.64 -10.87 4.11
N GLY A 208 -16.44 -11.03 4.59
CA GLY A 208 -15.42 -11.84 3.91
C GLY A 208 -14.90 -11.18 2.63
N ALA A 209 -14.27 -10.07 2.81
CA ALA A 209 -13.66 -9.30 1.71
C ALA A 209 -12.45 -10.01 1.13
N ASP A 210 -12.36 -10.02 -0.16
CA ASP A 210 -11.20 -10.53 -0.88
C ASP A 210 -10.18 -9.40 -1.12
N GLY A 211 -8.91 -9.73 -1.11
CA GLY A 211 -7.88 -8.76 -1.40
C GLY A 211 -6.46 -9.30 -1.26
N THR A 212 -5.53 -8.39 -1.17
CA THR A 212 -4.10 -8.69 -1.08
C THR A 212 -3.46 -7.87 0.02
N ASP A 213 -2.43 -8.39 0.64
CA ASP A 213 -1.67 -7.64 1.63
C ASP A 213 -0.16 -7.70 1.39
N LEU A 214 0.50 -6.68 1.87
CA LEU A 214 1.95 -6.52 1.89
C LEU A 214 2.37 -6.21 3.32
N THR A 215 3.25 -7.04 3.85
CA THR A 215 3.90 -6.81 5.13
C THR A 215 5.37 -6.52 4.91
N LEU A 216 5.89 -5.46 5.51
CA LEU A 216 7.27 -5.05 5.38
C LEU A 216 7.90 -4.92 6.77
N LEU A 217 9.19 -5.22 6.83
CA LEU A 217 10.04 -4.90 7.96
C LEU A 217 11.02 -3.81 7.54
N LEU A 218 11.01 -2.71 8.27
CA LEU A 218 11.90 -1.57 8.05
C LEU A 218 13.03 -1.58 9.08
N SER A 219 14.25 -1.41 8.60
CA SER A 219 15.45 -1.19 9.42
C SER A 219 15.98 0.23 9.25
N SER A 220 16.84 0.67 10.18
CA SER A 220 17.50 1.98 10.13
C SER A 220 18.79 1.95 9.33
#